data_d4a04fea05cf6b6cdc355837ad5ccc54
#
_entry.id   d4a04fea05cf6b6cdc355837ad5ccc54
#
_cell.length_a   1.000
_cell.length_b   1.000
_cell.length_c   1.000
_cell.angle_alpha   90.00
_cell.angle_beta   90.00
_cell.angle_gamma   90.00
#
_symmetry.space_group_name_H-M   'P 1'
#
loop_
_entity.id
_entity.type
_entity.pdbx_description
1 polymer ?
#
loop_
_entity_poly.entity_id
_entity_poly.type
_entity_poly.pdbx_seq_one_letter_code
_entity_poly.pdbx_strand_id
1 'polypeptide(L)'
;MEQEELKRKLLGLWEKTTHNSKDFISILFDYYFDVNYVEYKEFDGKIISALCGIPYSFGYGDKTLKGLYLISLSSEEGFRKKGILSELLNNINARLQNEFDFTFLIPQTELLADYFATQEYYHSFYILEERFTPLHNFKNDYILSLTDSDERIRNLKIALTDAISVYNCDNDPFFNKENVIKFIQTIEKKGSSAVCLSHTRKDLDFLLQYDSLNFLETFIAYDADETITGIAFIQKEDIKRLKVVAFYVTDTCTYYSLLDYIKRQYPDYSLSVITSEIKYQTHALIQQTYASSNAQGSDLDNTFSTVEIPFNFNKLLQPMGMARILRYDKIIEYLAVTRSDVNFKLHIRDFYFLPQENQLFSDTEVKESAGAYIFIVKNGNLTIQPYSNFLNDRSIISLSKKEFSELLLRKNDSSNLIMEAFGIPRLNLQMRLLPN
;
A
#
# COMPACT_ATOMS: atom_id res chain seq x y z
N MET A 1 13.80 -18.35 27.13
CA MET A 1 13.16 -19.40 26.30
C MET A 1 14.00 -19.55 25.05
N GLU A 2 14.34 -20.74 24.64
CA GLU A 2 15.04 -20.98 23.39
C GLU A 2 14.14 -20.59 22.20
N GLN A 3 14.74 -20.08 21.12
CA GLN A 3 14.00 -19.54 19.98
C GLN A 3 13.02 -20.54 19.36
N GLU A 4 13.43 -21.79 19.22
CA GLU A 4 12.59 -22.86 18.68
C GLU A 4 11.41 -23.21 19.61
N GLU A 5 11.62 -23.16 20.93
CA GLU A 5 10.52 -23.38 21.88
C GLU A 5 9.49 -22.24 21.79
N LEU A 6 9.95 -20.99 21.69
CA LEU A 6 9.08 -19.83 21.49
C LEU A 6 8.29 -19.95 20.20
N LYS A 7 8.97 -20.26 19.09
CA LYS A 7 8.33 -20.49 17.78
C LYS A 7 7.22 -21.54 17.88
N ARG A 8 7.49 -22.68 18.49
CA ARG A 8 6.51 -23.75 18.67
C ARG A 8 5.30 -23.33 19.51
N LYS A 9 5.52 -22.61 20.62
CA LYS A 9 4.43 -22.10 21.48
C LYS A 9 3.55 -21.09 20.74
N LEU A 10 4.15 -20.20 19.94
CA LEU A 10 3.44 -19.22 19.11
C LEU A 10 2.61 -19.89 18.01
N LEU A 11 3.18 -20.87 17.31
CA LEU A 11 2.44 -21.67 16.33
C LEU A 11 1.19 -22.29 16.97
N GLY A 12 1.33 -22.87 18.16
CA GLY A 12 0.20 -23.46 18.89
C GLY A 12 -0.88 -22.45 19.31
N LEU A 13 -0.55 -21.18 19.56
CA LEU A 13 -1.54 -20.12 19.79
C LEU A 13 -2.25 -19.76 18.49
N TRP A 14 -1.52 -19.53 17.39
CA TRP A 14 -2.09 -19.06 16.14
C TRP A 14 -2.94 -20.12 15.44
N GLU A 15 -2.55 -21.39 15.46
CA GLU A 15 -3.39 -22.49 14.97
C GLU A 15 -4.79 -22.53 15.63
N LYS A 16 -4.89 -22.08 16.88
CA LYS A 16 -6.16 -22.06 17.62
C LYS A 16 -6.98 -20.79 17.42
N THR A 17 -6.31 -19.70 17.10
CA THR A 17 -6.91 -18.36 17.16
C THR A 17 -7.11 -17.71 15.80
N THR A 18 -6.43 -18.18 14.75
CA THR A 18 -6.57 -17.70 13.38
C THR A 18 -7.31 -18.71 12.51
N HIS A 19 -7.88 -18.22 11.41
CA HIS A 19 -8.55 -19.06 10.41
C HIS A 19 -7.60 -19.55 9.31
N ASN A 20 -6.31 -19.19 9.39
CA ASN A 20 -5.32 -19.57 8.40
C ASN A 20 -4.97 -21.06 8.51
N SER A 21 -4.64 -21.70 7.38
CA SER A 21 -4.20 -23.10 7.39
C SER A 21 -2.88 -23.27 8.15
N LYS A 22 -2.67 -24.44 8.74
CA LYS A 22 -1.42 -24.77 9.43
C LYS A 22 -0.20 -24.64 8.51
N ASP A 23 -0.35 -25.08 7.27
CA ASP A 23 0.71 -25.05 6.27
C ASP A 23 1.12 -23.62 5.97
N PHE A 24 0.14 -22.72 5.80
CA PHE A 24 0.41 -21.29 5.60
C PHE A 24 1.17 -20.67 6.78
N ILE A 25 0.69 -20.91 8.02
CA ILE A 25 1.31 -20.36 9.22
C ILE A 25 2.74 -20.91 9.37
N SER A 26 2.95 -22.21 9.12
CA SER A 26 4.28 -22.83 9.20
C SER A 26 5.26 -22.18 8.22
N ILE A 27 4.87 -22.05 6.95
CA ILE A 27 5.71 -21.43 5.92
C ILE A 27 5.98 -19.97 6.25
N LEU A 28 4.96 -19.21 6.67
CA LEU A 28 5.12 -17.83 7.08
C LEU A 28 6.19 -17.67 8.17
N PHE A 29 6.18 -18.60 9.15
CA PHE A 29 7.16 -18.63 10.22
C PHE A 29 8.55 -19.03 9.76
N ASP A 30 8.66 -19.98 8.84
CA ASP A 30 9.96 -20.39 8.29
C ASP A 30 10.64 -19.26 7.53
N TYR A 31 9.83 -18.40 6.90
CA TYR A 31 10.35 -17.23 6.19
C TYR A 31 10.57 -16.02 7.08
N TYR A 32 9.66 -15.71 8.01
CA TYR A 32 9.61 -14.38 8.62
C TYR A 32 9.76 -14.35 10.14
N PHE A 33 9.82 -15.52 10.79
CA PHE A 33 9.98 -15.50 12.23
C PHE A 33 11.32 -14.88 12.65
N ASP A 34 11.24 -13.80 13.42
CA ASP A 34 12.36 -13.17 14.09
C ASP A 34 11.93 -12.78 15.50
N VAL A 35 12.62 -13.34 16.49
CA VAL A 35 12.33 -13.11 17.92
C VAL A 35 12.41 -11.64 18.31
N ASN A 36 13.21 -10.83 17.58
CA ASN A 36 13.34 -9.41 17.83
C ASN A 36 12.05 -8.63 17.52
N TYR A 37 11.18 -9.17 16.68
CA TYR A 37 9.92 -8.54 16.27
C TYR A 37 8.69 -9.27 16.83
N VAL A 38 8.85 -10.02 17.91
CA VAL A 38 7.77 -10.71 18.61
C VAL A 38 7.49 -10.04 19.95
N GLU A 39 6.22 -9.87 20.28
CA GLU A 39 5.74 -9.56 21.63
C GLU A 39 4.73 -10.61 22.06
N TYR A 40 4.83 -11.06 23.29
CA TYR A 40 3.92 -12.07 23.83
C TYR A 40 3.70 -11.93 25.34
N LYS A 41 2.58 -12.45 25.80
CA LYS A 41 2.25 -12.60 27.22
C LYS A 41 2.11 -14.09 27.55
N GLU A 42 2.84 -14.51 28.59
CA GLU A 42 2.77 -15.85 29.10
C GLU A 42 1.98 -15.91 30.41
N PHE A 43 1.17 -16.93 30.58
CA PHE A 43 0.46 -17.23 31.81
C PHE A 43 0.45 -18.75 32.01
N ASP A 44 0.89 -19.20 33.19
CA ASP A 44 0.98 -20.62 33.57
C ASP A 44 1.72 -21.48 32.53
N GLY A 45 2.90 -20.97 32.06
CA GLY A 45 3.75 -21.67 31.09
C GLY A 45 3.23 -21.68 29.64
N LYS A 46 2.07 -21.04 29.36
CA LYS A 46 1.46 -20.93 28.03
C LYS A 46 1.46 -19.51 27.52
N ILE A 47 1.68 -19.32 26.23
CA ILE A 47 1.48 -18.03 25.58
C ILE A 47 -0.02 -17.84 25.39
N ILE A 48 -0.57 -16.79 26.03
CA ILE A 48 -1.99 -16.45 26.02
C ILE A 48 -2.34 -15.32 25.07
N SER A 49 -1.37 -14.53 24.67
CA SER A 49 -1.52 -13.47 23.67
C SER A 49 -0.18 -13.20 23.00
N ALA A 50 -0.18 -12.92 21.72
CA ALA A 50 1.03 -12.62 20.97
C ALA A 50 0.74 -11.81 19.70
N LEU A 51 1.79 -11.17 19.19
CA LEU A 51 1.87 -10.59 17.86
C LEU A 51 3.27 -10.76 17.29
N CYS A 52 3.40 -10.71 15.97
CA CYS A 52 4.66 -10.79 15.25
C CYS A 52 4.77 -9.62 14.28
N GLY A 53 5.99 -9.13 14.08
CA GLY A 53 6.31 -8.10 13.10
C GLY A 53 7.13 -8.64 11.94
N ILE A 54 6.82 -8.19 10.73
CA ILE A 54 7.62 -8.41 9.52
C ILE A 54 8.13 -7.07 9.02
N PRO A 55 9.47 -6.86 8.96
CA PRO A 55 10.03 -5.61 8.47
C PRO A 55 9.84 -5.48 6.95
N TYR A 56 9.38 -4.31 6.53
CA TYR A 56 9.27 -3.92 5.13
C TYR A 56 9.88 -2.56 4.86
N SER A 57 10.34 -2.38 3.63
CA SER A 57 10.82 -1.10 3.12
C SER A 57 9.82 -0.52 2.14
N PHE A 58 9.62 0.80 2.22
CA PHE A 58 8.76 1.56 1.31
C PHE A 58 9.61 2.61 0.61
N GLY A 59 9.73 2.49 -0.71
CA GLY A 59 10.58 3.34 -1.51
C GLY A 59 9.82 4.46 -2.22
N TYR A 60 10.47 5.63 -2.35
CA TYR A 60 10.09 6.72 -3.23
C TYR A 60 11.34 7.45 -3.72
N GLY A 61 11.64 7.35 -5.01
CA GLY A 61 12.91 7.85 -5.53
C GLY A 61 14.09 7.18 -4.80
N ASP A 62 14.99 8.02 -4.29
CA ASP A 62 16.20 7.54 -3.57
C ASP A 62 15.96 7.39 -2.05
N LYS A 63 14.77 7.67 -1.57
CA LYS A 63 14.43 7.58 -0.13
C LYS A 63 13.64 6.34 0.21
N THR A 64 13.81 5.89 1.44
CA THR A 64 13.16 4.68 1.95
C THR A 64 12.62 4.94 3.35
N LEU A 65 11.37 4.57 3.58
CA LEU A 65 10.76 4.45 4.90
C LEU A 65 10.77 2.99 5.35
N LYS A 66 10.94 2.78 6.66
CA LYS A 66 10.90 1.46 7.27
C LYS A 66 9.58 1.26 7.99
N GLY A 67 8.81 0.28 7.53
CA GLY A 67 7.55 -0.13 8.16
C GLY A 67 7.66 -1.50 8.79
N LEU A 68 7.02 -1.71 9.95
CA LEU A 68 6.87 -3.03 10.54
C LEU A 68 5.44 -3.50 10.38
N TYR A 69 5.24 -4.54 9.59
CA TYR A 69 3.93 -5.17 9.40
C TYR A 69 3.60 -6.07 10.57
N LEU A 70 2.57 -5.72 11.33
CA LEU A 70 2.12 -6.51 12.47
C LEU A 70 1.09 -7.53 12.03
N ILE A 71 1.42 -8.79 12.26
CA ILE A 71 0.60 -9.94 11.89
C ILE A 71 0.29 -10.81 13.12
N SER A 72 -0.66 -11.73 12.94
CA SER A 72 -0.98 -12.77 13.93
C SER A 72 -1.29 -12.21 15.32
N LEU A 73 -1.96 -11.03 15.34
CA LEU A 73 -2.40 -10.39 16.57
C LEU A 73 -3.51 -11.24 17.20
N SER A 74 -3.16 -12.01 18.21
CA SER A 74 -4.03 -13.05 18.75
C SER A 74 -4.05 -13.08 20.27
N SER A 75 -5.19 -13.45 20.83
CA SER A 75 -5.34 -13.78 22.26
C SER A 75 -6.24 -14.98 22.43
N GLU A 76 -5.89 -15.88 23.35
CA GLU A 76 -6.77 -16.99 23.76
C GLU A 76 -8.12 -16.42 24.24
N GLU A 77 -9.20 -17.14 23.97
CA GLU A 77 -10.57 -16.66 24.21
C GLU A 77 -10.79 -16.20 25.65
N GLY A 78 -10.33 -16.93 26.64
CA GLY A 78 -10.45 -16.59 28.06
C GLY A 78 -9.66 -15.33 28.48
N PHE A 79 -8.78 -14.81 27.64
CA PHE A 79 -7.94 -13.65 27.90
C PHE A 79 -8.25 -12.45 27.02
N ARG A 80 -9.24 -12.55 26.12
CA ARG A 80 -9.72 -11.43 25.30
C ARG A 80 -10.37 -10.35 26.15
N LYS A 81 -10.37 -9.11 25.63
CA LYS A 81 -10.97 -7.90 26.27
C LYS A 81 -10.36 -7.53 27.63
N LYS A 82 -9.16 -8.00 27.95
CA LYS A 82 -8.45 -7.68 29.21
C LYS A 82 -7.31 -6.67 29.02
N GLY A 83 -7.21 -6.01 27.84
CA GLY A 83 -6.19 -5.03 27.53
C GLY A 83 -4.81 -5.60 27.18
N ILE A 84 -4.63 -6.94 27.19
CA ILE A 84 -3.33 -7.58 26.96
C ILE A 84 -2.78 -7.24 25.58
N LEU A 85 -3.60 -7.32 24.53
CA LEU A 85 -3.15 -7.00 23.18
C LEU A 85 -2.76 -5.52 23.04
N SER A 86 -3.47 -4.60 23.72
CA SER A 86 -3.10 -3.17 23.77
C SER A 86 -1.74 -2.97 24.46
N GLU A 87 -1.46 -3.72 25.55
CA GLU A 87 -0.17 -3.71 26.22
C GLU A 87 0.94 -4.16 25.25
N LEU A 88 0.76 -5.28 24.54
CA LEU A 88 1.73 -5.80 23.58
C LEU A 88 1.98 -4.84 22.41
N LEU A 89 0.92 -4.23 21.85
CA LEU A 89 1.03 -3.21 20.80
C LEU A 89 1.84 -1.99 21.27
N ASN A 90 1.60 -1.52 22.49
CA ASN A 90 2.35 -0.40 23.03
C ASN A 90 3.81 -0.76 23.29
N ASN A 91 4.08 -1.98 23.79
CA ASN A 91 5.43 -2.45 24.06
C ASN A 91 6.25 -2.55 22.76
N ILE A 92 5.72 -3.17 21.71
CA ILE A 92 6.46 -3.30 20.45
C ILE A 92 6.70 -1.92 19.81
N ASN A 93 5.70 -1.04 19.82
CA ASN A 93 5.84 0.31 19.27
C ASN A 93 6.89 1.13 20.03
N ALA A 94 6.88 1.09 21.36
CA ALA A 94 7.86 1.79 22.19
C ALA A 94 9.28 1.22 22.02
N ARG A 95 9.42 -0.10 21.96
CA ARG A 95 10.72 -0.76 21.81
C ARG A 95 11.36 -0.49 20.46
N LEU A 96 10.57 -0.45 19.38
CA LEU A 96 11.07 -0.38 18.01
C LEU A 96 10.94 1.02 17.36
N GLN A 97 10.54 2.05 18.12
CA GLN A 97 10.37 3.42 17.61
C GLN A 97 11.62 4.05 16.99
N ASN A 98 12.82 3.57 17.35
CA ASN A 98 14.08 4.05 16.78
C ASN A 98 14.52 3.26 15.55
N GLU A 99 13.91 2.10 15.29
CA GLU A 99 14.26 1.22 14.18
C GLU A 99 13.31 1.40 12.98
N PHE A 100 12.01 1.63 13.26
CA PHE A 100 10.97 1.78 12.26
C PHE A 100 10.35 3.17 12.27
N ASP A 101 9.92 3.64 11.11
CA ASP A 101 9.27 4.94 10.95
C ASP A 101 7.77 4.84 11.26
N PHE A 102 7.17 3.68 11.00
CA PHE A 102 5.78 3.37 11.34
C PHE A 102 5.56 1.85 11.51
N THR A 103 4.50 1.50 12.23
CA THR A 103 3.95 0.13 12.25
C THR A 103 2.64 0.11 11.49
N PHE A 104 2.30 -1.02 10.87
CA PHE A 104 1.05 -1.14 10.13
C PHE A 104 0.46 -2.55 10.23
N LEU A 105 -0.84 -2.65 9.97
CA LEU A 105 -1.61 -3.88 10.06
C LEU A 105 -2.83 -3.85 9.12
N ILE A 106 -3.39 -5.01 8.86
CA ILE A 106 -4.62 -5.18 8.08
C ILE A 106 -5.71 -5.69 9.01
N PRO A 107 -6.71 -4.86 9.36
CA PRO A 107 -7.84 -5.33 10.17
C PRO A 107 -8.75 -6.22 9.34
N GLN A 108 -9.11 -7.39 9.85
CA GLN A 108 -9.99 -8.33 9.15
C GLN A 108 -11.47 -7.92 9.19
N THR A 109 -11.86 -7.03 10.11
CA THR A 109 -13.24 -6.55 10.29
C THR A 109 -13.24 -5.09 10.68
N GLU A 110 -14.36 -4.39 10.43
CA GLU A 110 -14.57 -3.00 10.90
C GLU A 110 -14.44 -2.87 12.42
N LEU A 111 -14.95 -3.85 13.17
CA LEU A 111 -14.82 -3.85 14.64
C LEU A 111 -13.34 -3.88 15.09
N LEU A 112 -12.47 -4.60 14.38
CA LEU A 112 -11.04 -4.58 14.65
C LEU A 112 -10.40 -3.27 14.19
N ALA A 113 -10.87 -2.67 13.10
CA ALA A 113 -10.40 -1.35 12.68
C ALA A 113 -10.73 -0.29 13.74
N ASP A 114 -11.96 -0.28 14.30
CA ASP A 114 -12.33 0.59 15.39
C ASP A 114 -11.47 0.38 16.64
N TYR A 115 -11.20 -0.88 16.99
CA TYR A 115 -10.29 -1.19 18.09
C TYR A 115 -8.88 -0.64 17.83
N PHE A 116 -8.31 -0.85 16.63
CA PHE A 116 -6.98 -0.34 16.31
C PHE A 116 -6.94 1.18 16.22
N ALA A 117 -8.05 1.84 15.86
CA ALA A 117 -8.14 3.29 15.91
C ALA A 117 -7.97 3.82 17.34
N THR A 118 -8.44 3.11 18.38
CA THR A 118 -8.17 3.45 19.78
C THR A 118 -6.69 3.28 20.17
N GLN A 119 -5.92 2.54 19.39
CA GLN A 119 -4.48 2.31 19.55
C GLN A 119 -3.64 3.22 18.63
N GLU A 120 -4.19 4.33 18.14
CA GLU A 120 -3.55 5.31 17.25
C GLU A 120 -3.18 4.76 15.86
N TYR A 121 -3.83 3.69 15.39
CA TYR A 121 -3.72 3.26 14.00
C TYR A 121 -4.81 3.92 13.17
N TYR A 122 -4.44 4.45 12.00
CA TYR A 122 -5.37 5.13 11.10
C TYR A 122 -5.33 4.50 9.71
N HIS A 123 -6.46 4.48 9.01
CA HIS A 123 -6.51 4.01 7.63
C HIS A 123 -5.53 4.76 6.75
N SER A 124 -4.59 4.04 6.16
CA SER A 124 -3.45 4.60 5.45
C SER A 124 -3.22 3.92 4.10
N PHE A 125 -3.77 2.73 3.94
CA PHE A 125 -3.64 1.91 2.76
C PHE A 125 -5.01 1.71 2.15
N TYR A 126 -5.14 2.08 0.87
CA TYR A 126 -6.37 1.94 0.13
C TYR A 126 -6.12 1.12 -1.13
N ILE A 127 -7.08 0.29 -1.47
CA ILE A 127 -7.13 -0.44 -2.72
C ILE A 127 -8.32 0.01 -3.53
N LEU A 128 -8.15 0.04 -4.83
CA LEU A 128 -9.25 0.18 -5.78
C LEU A 128 -9.58 -1.22 -6.30
N GLU A 129 -10.77 -1.72 -5.98
CA GLU A 129 -11.29 -2.95 -6.52
C GLU A 129 -12.15 -2.65 -7.74
N GLU A 130 -11.80 -3.21 -8.89
CA GLU A 130 -12.61 -3.17 -10.11
C GLU A 130 -13.25 -4.53 -10.33
N ARG A 131 -14.57 -4.59 -10.50
CA ARG A 131 -15.33 -5.84 -10.65
C ARG A 131 -15.86 -5.99 -12.06
N PHE A 132 -15.60 -7.12 -12.66
CA PHE A 132 -16.00 -7.47 -14.00
C PHE A 132 -16.90 -8.70 -14.00
N THR A 133 -17.96 -8.63 -14.81
CA THR A 133 -18.89 -9.76 -14.98
C THR A 133 -18.26 -10.89 -15.79
N PRO A 134 -18.84 -12.11 -15.76
CA PRO A 134 -18.40 -13.19 -16.61
C PRO A 134 -18.44 -12.90 -18.11
N LEU A 135 -19.27 -11.97 -18.57
CA LEU A 135 -19.42 -11.61 -19.99
C LEU A 135 -18.56 -10.43 -20.44
N HIS A 136 -17.72 -9.90 -19.53
CA HIS A 136 -16.89 -8.73 -19.83
C HIS A 136 -15.85 -9.02 -20.93
N ASN A 137 -15.61 -8.05 -21.82
CA ASN A 137 -14.70 -8.17 -22.95
C ASN A 137 -13.53 -7.20 -22.85
N PHE A 138 -12.41 -7.68 -22.35
CA PHE A 138 -11.20 -6.89 -22.15
C PHE A 138 -10.52 -6.46 -23.46
N LYS A 139 -10.69 -7.21 -24.54
CA LYS A 139 -10.17 -6.80 -25.85
C LYS A 139 -10.86 -5.53 -26.35
N ASN A 140 -12.17 -5.40 -26.14
CA ASN A 140 -12.89 -4.17 -26.43
C ASN A 140 -12.44 -3.00 -25.58
N ASP A 141 -12.19 -3.22 -24.29
CA ASP A 141 -11.66 -2.17 -23.40
C ASP A 141 -10.32 -1.65 -23.87
N TYR A 142 -9.43 -2.55 -24.31
CA TYR A 142 -8.15 -2.14 -24.87
C TYR A 142 -8.34 -1.28 -26.12
N ILE A 143 -9.19 -1.72 -27.06
CA ILE A 143 -9.47 -0.97 -28.28
C ILE A 143 -10.02 0.43 -27.96
N LEU A 144 -10.92 0.53 -26.98
CA LEU A 144 -11.48 1.80 -26.51
C LEU A 144 -10.47 2.68 -25.78
N SER A 145 -9.45 2.09 -25.17
CA SER A 145 -8.37 2.83 -24.48
C SER A 145 -7.37 3.48 -25.45
N LEU A 146 -7.39 3.09 -26.73
CA LEU A 146 -6.50 3.65 -27.75
C LEU A 146 -7.02 5.01 -28.23
N THR A 147 -6.29 6.06 -27.89
CA THR A 147 -6.63 7.46 -28.19
C THR A 147 -6.05 7.97 -29.52
N ASP A 148 -5.32 7.11 -30.24
CA ASP A 148 -4.67 7.49 -31.48
C ASP A 148 -5.70 7.84 -32.58
N SER A 149 -5.58 9.02 -33.16
CA SER A 149 -6.38 9.46 -34.29
C SER A 149 -5.96 8.80 -35.62
N ASP A 150 -4.72 8.28 -35.68
CA ASP A 150 -4.22 7.55 -36.84
C ASP A 150 -4.64 6.09 -36.77
N GLU A 151 -5.50 5.71 -37.70
CA GLU A 151 -6.05 4.35 -37.82
C GLU A 151 -4.97 3.29 -38.06
N ARG A 152 -3.86 3.63 -38.69
CA ARG A 152 -2.74 2.70 -38.93
C ARG A 152 -2.03 2.37 -37.62
N ILE A 153 -1.77 3.40 -36.81
CA ILE A 153 -1.15 3.23 -35.49
C ILE A 153 -2.08 2.43 -34.57
N ARG A 154 -3.37 2.75 -34.60
CA ARG A 154 -4.39 2.01 -33.84
C ARG A 154 -4.44 0.53 -34.23
N ASN A 155 -4.49 0.22 -35.52
CA ASN A 155 -4.49 -1.17 -36.01
C ASN A 155 -3.19 -1.90 -35.65
N LEU A 156 -2.04 -1.24 -35.72
CA LEU A 156 -0.76 -1.81 -35.26
C LEU A 156 -0.80 -2.14 -33.77
N LYS A 157 -1.29 -1.24 -32.92
CA LYS A 157 -1.43 -1.47 -31.47
C LYS A 157 -2.38 -2.63 -31.15
N ILE A 158 -3.47 -2.78 -31.92
CA ILE A 158 -4.38 -3.92 -31.77
C ILE A 158 -3.65 -5.23 -32.15
N ALA A 159 -2.87 -5.23 -33.23
CA ALA A 159 -2.13 -6.41 -33.66
C ALA A 159 -1.05 -6.82 -32.64
N LEU A 160 -0.49 -5.87 -31.87
CA LEU A 160 0.47 -6.18 -30.81
C LEU A 160 -0.14 -7.03 -29.67
N THR A 161 -1.46 -7.00 -29.44
CA THR A 161 -2.08 -7.90 -28.45
C THR A 161 -1.96 -9.37 -28.86
N ASP A 162 -1.94 -9.66 -30.15
CA ASP A 162 -1.81 -11.03 -30.65
C ASP A 162 -0.34 -11.53 -30.60
N ALA A 163 0.62 -10.62 -30.40
CA ALA A 163 2.03 -10.95 -30.21
C ALA A 163 2.39 -11.24 -28.73
N ILE A 164 1.47 -10.96 -27.80
CA ILE A 164 1.68 -11.27 -26.38
C ILE A 164 1.21 -12.70 -26.10
N SER A 165 2.15 -13.53 -25.68
CA SER A 165 1.86 -14.88 -25.21
C SER A 165 1.71 -14.89 -23.69
N VAL A 166 0.64 -15.52 -23.19
CA VAL A 166 0.37 -15.63 -21.74
C VAL A 166 0.31 -17.10 -21.35
N TYR A 167 0.98 -17.44 -20.27
CA TYR A 167 1.01 -18.79 -19.72
C TYR A 167 0.65 -18.77 -18.22
N ASN A 168 0.01 -19.85 -17.76
CA ASN A 168 -0.02 -20.16 -16.34
C ASN A 168 1.37 -20.70 -15.95
N CYS A 169 1.90 -20.29 -14.81
CA CYS A 169 3.24 -20.62 -14.33
C CYS A 169 3.53 -22.12 -14.34
N ASP A 170 2.55 -22.97 -13.99
CA ASP A 170 2.69 -24.42 -13.95
C ASP A 170 2.94 -25.08 -15.32
N ASN A 171 2.52 -24.41 -16.39
CA ASN A 171 2.61 -24.90 -17.78
C ASN A 171 3.46 -23.98 -18.67
N ASP A 172 4.22 -23.09 -18.07
CA ASP A 172 5.00 -22.08 -18.77
C ASP A 172 6.35 -22.70 -19.24
N PRO A 173 6.58 -22.84 -20.55
CA PRO A 173 7.84 -23.38 -21.08
C PRO A 173 9.04 -22.47 -20.87
N PHE A 174 8.83 -21.18 -20.60
CA PHE A 174 9.86 -20.16 -20.42
C PHE A 174 10.04 -19.79 -18.97
N PHE A 175 9.33 -20.43 -18.04
CA PHE A 175 9.36 -20.09 -16.62
C PHE A 175 10.79 -20.13 -16.07
N ASN A 176 11.21 -18.97 -15.56
CA ASN A 176 12.45 -18.84 -14.82
C ASN A 176 12.23 -17.95 -13.60
N LYS A 177 12.29 -18.55 -12.42
CA LYS A 177 12.04 -17.88 -11.14
C LYS A 177 12.89 -16.60 -10.96
N GLU A 178 14.16 -16.64 -11.36
CA GLU A 178 15.07 -15.50 -11.24
C GLU A 178 14.63 -14.32 -12.12
N ASN A 179 14.19 -14.62 -13.34
CA ASN A 179 13.68 -13.61 -14.27
C ASN A 179 12.38 -12.98 -13.74
N VAL A 180 11.48 -13.78 -13.16
CA VAL A 180 10.24 -13.32 -12.52
C VAL A 180 10.55 -12.36 -11.36
N ILE A 181 11.42 -12.76 -10.44
CA ILE A 181 11.85 -11.93 -9.31
C ILE A 181 12.46 -10.61 -9.79
N LYS A 182 13.39 -10.68 -10.74
CA LYS A 182 14.06 -9.50 -11.32
C LYS A 182 13.07 -8.56 -12.01
N PHE A 183 12.10 -9.12 -12.73
CA PHE A 183 11.05 -8.34 -13.40
C PHE A 183 10.22 -7.57 -12.38
N ILE A 184 9.69 -8.24 -11.35
CA ILE A 184 8.88 -7.61 -10.30
C ILE A 184 9.66 -6.46 -9.64
N GLN A 185 10.91 -6.72 -9.20
CA GLN A 185 11.75 -5.71 -8.58
C GLN A 185 12.05 -4.52 -9.50
N THR A 186 12.17 -4.77 -10.81
CA THR A 186 12.38 -3.71 -11.80
C THR A 186 11.14 -2.83 -11.95
N ILE A 187 9.94 -3.44 -12.00
CA ILE A 187 8.68 -2.69 -12.07
C ILE A 187 8.44 -1.88 -10.78
N GLU A 188 8.74 -2.45 -9.61
CA GLU A 188 8.60 -1.73 -8.33
C GLU A 188 9.51 -0.51 -8.25
N LYS A 189 10.74 -0.61 -8.74
CA LYS A 189 11.68 0.52 -8.79
C LYS A 189 11.28 1.61 -9.78
N LYS A 190 10.70 1.22 -10.93
CA LYS A 190 10.29 2.18 -11.98
C LYS A 190 8.97 2.89 -11.67
N GLY A 191 8.13 2.31 -10.83
CA GLY A 191 6.72 2.67 -10.71
C GLY A 191 6.39 3.84 -9.80
N SER A 192 7.35 4.64 -9.31
CA SER A 192 7.10 5.43 -8.12
C SER A 192 6.84 6.92 -8.33
N SER A 193 5.61 7.28 -8.68
CA SER A 193 5.03 8.56 -8.23
C SER A 193 4.43 8.47 -6.80
N ALA A 194 4.60 7.35 -6.10
CA ALA A 194 4.07 7.07 -4.77
C ALA A 194 5.04 6.26 -3.92
N VAL A 195 4.78 6.25 -2.63
CA VAL A 195 5.49 5.41 -1.68
C VAL A 195 5.04 3.96 -1.85
N CYS A 196 5.87 3.14 -2.46
CA CYS A 196 5.56 1.74 -2.74
C CYS A 196 6.33 0.80 -1.81
N LEU A 197 5.66 -0.25 -1.35
CA LEU A 197 6.33 -1.37 -0.72
C LEU A 197 7.30 -2.01 -1.71
N SER A 198 8.54 -2.22 -1.27
CA SER A 198 9.58 -2.87 -2.05
C SER A 198 9.79 -4.28 -1.51
N HIS A 199 9.50 -5.28 -2.33
CA HIS A 199 9.72 -6.67 -1.97
C HIS A 199 11.20 -7.02 -2.03
N THR A 200 11.69 -7.66 -0.97
CA THR A 200 12.98 -8.32 -0.98
C THR A 200 12.92 -9.60 -1.82
N ARG A 201 14.08 -10.16 -2.16
CA ARG A 201 14.13 -11.48 -2.80
C ARG A 201 13.39 -12.53 -1.95
N LYS A 202 13.55 -12.47 -0.63
CA LYS A 202 12.91 -13.39 0.32
C LYS A 202 11.37 -13.32 0.25
N ASP A 203 10.82 -12.11 0.12
CA ASP A 203 9.38 -11.91 -0.01
C ASP A 203 8.85 -12.54 -1.31
N LEU A 204 9.57 -12.35 -2.42
CA LEU A 204 9.18 -12.91 -3.71
C LEU A 204 9.38 -14.43 -3.76
N ASP A 205 10.41 -14.95 -3.10
CA ASP A 205 10.59 -16.40 -2.92
C ASP A 205 9.43 -17.02 -2.15
N PHE A 206 8.98 -16.35 -1.07
CA PHE A 206 7.80 -16.77 -0.31
C PHE A 206 6.54 -16.78 -1.18
N LEU A 207 6.29 -15.71 -1.94
CA LEU A 207 5.11 -15.60 -2.81
C LEU A 207 5.06 -16.69 -3.88
N LEU A 208 6.19 -16.97 -4.52
CA LEU A 208 6.28 -18.02 -5.54
C LEU A 208 6.19 -19.44 -4.93
N GLN A 209 6.61 -19.63 -3.68
CA GLN A 209 6.37 -20.87 -2.96
C GLN A 209 4.89 -21.00 -2.55
N TYR A 210 4.24 -19.88 -2.22
CA TYR A 210 2.82 -19.85 -1.89
C TYR A 210 1.93 -20.19 -3.08
N ASP A 211 2.36 -19.82 -4.29
CA ASP A 211 1.76 -20.27 -5.55
C ASP A 211 1.79 -21.80 -5.67
N SER A 212 2.93 -22.43 -5.40
CA SER A 212 3.08 -23.90 -5.47
C SER A 212 2.17 -24.67 -4.49
N LEU A 213 1.58 -24.01 -3.49
CA LEU A 213 0.60 -24.58 -2.57
C LEU A 213 -0.86 -24.38 -3.02
N ASN A 214 -1.08 -23.89 -4.24
CA ASN A 214 -2.40 -23.60 -4.83
C ASN A 214 -3.22 -22.52 -4.08
N PHE A 215 -2.58 -21.67 -3.27
CA PHE A 215 -3.24 -20.52 -2.67
C PHE A 215 -3.35 -19.33 -3.64
N LEU A 216 -2.40 -19.24 -4.56
CA LEU A 216 -2.40 -18.28 -5.68
C LEU A 216 -2.20 -19.05 -6.99
N GLU A 217 -2.56 -18.44 -8.09
CA GLU A 217 -2.15 -18.85 -9.44
C GLU A 217 -1.41 -17.68 -10.09
N THR A 218 -0.28 -17.98 -10.71
CA THR A 218 0.56 -16.98 -11.37
C THR A 218 0.46 -17.10 -12.88
N PHE A 219 0.17 -15.97 -13.53
CA PHE A 219 0.16 -15.86 -14.98
C PHE A 219 1.24 -14.91 -15.45
N ILE A 220 1.99 -15.32 -16.48
CA ILE A 220 3.13 -14.57 -17.00
C ILE A 220 2.89 -14.27 -18.46
N ALA A 221 3.10 -13.01 -18.85
CA ALA A 221 3.02 -12.54 -20.22
C ALA A 221 4.42 -12.27 -20.77
N TYR A 222 4.61 -12.68 -22.03
CA TYR A 222 5.86 -12.53 -22.79
C TYR A 222 5.58 -11.79 -24.10
N ASP A 223 6.54 -11.00 -24.55
CA ASP A 223 6.56 -10.46 -25.89
C ASP A 223 7.06 -11.48 -26.93
N ALA A 224 7.21 -11.04 -28.17
CA ALA A 224 7.70 -11.88 -29.28
C ALA A 224 9.17 -12.34 -29.10
N ASP A 225 9.95 -11.64 -28.28
CA ASP A 225 11.34 -11.96 -27.97
C ASP A 225 11.46 -12.81 -26.69
N GLU A 226 10.36 -13.41 -26.22
CA GLU A 226 10.27 -14.22 -24.99
C GLU A 226 10.69 -13.45 -23.71
N THR A 227 10.55 -12.10 -23.74
CA THR A 227 10.85 -11.25 -22.60
C THR A 227 9.57 -11.06 -21.76
N ILE A 228 9.69 -11.17 -20.43
CA ILE A 228 8.57 -10.94 -19.52
C ILE A 228 8.09 -9.49 -19.62
N THR A 229 6.82 -9.31 -19.98
CA THR A 229 6.17 -8.00 -20.05
C THR A 229 5.10 -7.81 -18.97
N GLY A 230 4.64 -8.91 -18.35
CA GLY A 230 3.66 -8.83 -17.30
C GLY A 230 3.54 -10.08 -16.44
N ILE A 231 3.10 -9.86 -15.20
CA ILE A 231 2.80 -10.93 -14.24
C ILE A 231 1.51 -10.56 -13.51
N ALA A 232 0.62 -11.54 -13.34
CA ALA A 232 -0.60 -11.42 -12.54
C ALA A 232 -0.66 -12.56 -11.51
N PHE A 233 -0.97 -12.20 -10.26
CA PHE A 233 -1.24 -13.17 -9.20
C PHE A 233 -2.73 -13.21 -8.92
N ILE A 234 -3.31 -14.42 -8.94
CA ILE A 234 -4.75 -14.64 -8.85
C ILE A 234 -5.05 -15.53 -7.66
N GLN A 235 -6.06 -15.14 -6.90
CA GLN A 235 -6.66 -15.94 -5.85
C GLN A 235 -8.05 -16.39 -6.27
N LYS A 236 -8.36 -17.66 -6.11
CA LYS A 236 -9.72 -18.17 -6.22
C LYS A 236 -10.46 -17.90 -4.92
N GLU A 237 -11.51 -17.11 -5.00
CA GLU A 237 -12.46 -16.91 -3.90
C GLU A 237 -13.64 -17.89 -4.03
N ASP A 238 -14.49 -17.92 -3.01
CA ASP A 238 -15.70 -18.74 -3.04
C ASP A 238 -16.63 -18.38 -4.21
N ILE A 239 -17.36 -19.40 -4.71
CA ILE A 239 -18.47 -19.25 -5.66
C ILE A 239 -18.14 -18.46 -6.93
N LYS A 240 -17.30 -19.03 -7.80
CA LYS A 240 -17.04 -18.49 -9.17
C LYS A 240 -16.57 -17.02 -9.19
N ARG A 241 -15.71 -16.65 -8.23
CA ARG A 241 -15.02 -15.37 -8.22
C ARG A 241 -13.52 -15.58 -8.26
N LEU A 242 -12.85 -14.85 -9.15
CA LEU A 242 -11.41 -14.70 -9.17
C LEU A 242 -11.02 -13.31 -8.70
N LYS A 243 -9.98 -13.24 -7.91
CA LYS A 243 -9.41 -11.98 -7.46
C LYS A 243 -7.98 -11.86 -7.95
N VAL A 244 -7.71 -10.91 -8.80
CA VAL A 244 -6.34 -10.55 -9.17
C VAL A 244 -5.80 -9.67 -8.05
N VAL A 245 -4.94 -10.24 -7.24
CA VAL A 245 -4.42 -9.59 -6.02
C VAL A 245 -3.22 -8.69 -6.30
N ALA A 246 -2.50 -8.95 -7.40
CA ALA A 246 -1.45 -8.05 -7.86
C ALA A 246 -1.19 -8.17 -9.36
N PHE A 247 -0.80 -7.03 -9.94
CA PHE A 247 -0.36 -6.89 -11.32
C PHE A 247 0.99 -6.19 -11.39
N TYR A 248 1.89 -6.74 -12.19
CA TYR A 248 3.14 -6.13 -12.59
C TYR A 248 3.19 -6.13 -14.11
N VAL A 249 3.06 -4.99 -14.75
CA VAL A 249 2.99 -4.88 -16.22
C VAL A 249 3.81 -3.71 -16.71
N THR A 250 4.42 -3.86 -17.90
CA THR A 250 5.18 -2.80 -18.56
C THR A 250 4.29 -1.76 -19.22
N ASP A 251 3.12 -2.18 -19.72
CA ASP A 251 2.25 -1.36 -20.56
C ASP A 251 0.77 -1.81 -20.51
N THR A 252 -0.09 -1.00 -21.10
CA THR A 252 -1.54 -1.22 -21.16
C THR A 252 -1.92 -2.43 -22.02
N CYS A 253 -1.18 -2.71 -23.11
CA CYS A 253 -1.44 -3.85 -23.97
C CYS A 253 -1.29 -5.15 -23.19
N THR A 254 -0.18 -5.31 -22.47
CA THR A 254 0.09 -6.46 -21.61
C THR A 254 -0.97 -6.61 -20.52
N TYR A 255 -1.42 -5.50 -19.91
CA TYR A 255 -2.46 -5.52 -18.89
C TYR A 255 -3.76 -6.15 -19.41
N TYR A 256 -4.27 -5.68 -20.55
CA TYR A 256 -5.51 -6.21 -21.09
C TYR A 256 -5.34 -7.63 -21.68
N SER A 257 -4.17 -7.97 -22.22
CA SER A 257 -3.88 -9.32 -22.71
C SER A 257 -3.90 -10.36 -21.58
N LEU A 258 -3.32 -10.01 -20.42
CA LEU A 258 -3.40 -10.85 -19.22
C LEU A 258 -4.83 -11.04 -18.75
N LEU A 259 -5.62 -9.96 -18.63
CA LEU A 259 -7.02 -10.04 -18.21
C LEU A 259 -7.87 -10.88 -19.17
N ASP A 260 -7.69 -10.68 -20.49
CA ASP A 260 -8.40 -11.45 -21.52
C ASP A 260 -8.05 -12.93 -21.47
N TYR A 261 -6.76 -13.26 -21.27
CA TYR A 261 -6.33 -14.64 -21.12
C TYR A 261 -6.91 -15.30 -19.87
N ILE A 262 -6.80 -14.66 -18.71
CA ILE A 262 -7.37 -15.14 -17.43
C ILE A 262 -8.87 -15.38 -17.62
N LYS A 263 -9.56 -14.47 -18.25
CA LYS A 263 -10.99 -14.58 -18.52
C LYS A 263 -11.35 -15.78 -19.40
N ARG A 264 -10.54 -16.06 -20.42
CA ARG A 264 -10.72 -17.24 -21.28
C ARG A 264 -10.48 -18.55 -20.56
N GLN A 265 -9.54 -18.58 -19.59
CA GLN A 265 -9.30 -19.76 -18.74
C GLN A 265 -10.46 -20.01 -17.77
N TYR A 266 -11.16 -18.94 -17.35
CA TYR A 266 -12.24 -19.00 -16.37
C TYR A 266 -13.52 -18.30 -16.89
N PRO A 267 -14.17 -18.82 -17.94
CA PRO A 267 -15.26 -18.13 -18.63
C PRO A 267 -16.48 -17.85 -17.75
N ASP A 268 -16.76 -18.71 -16.78
CA ASP A 268 -17.91 -18.61 -15.88
C ASP A 268 -17.65 -17.79 -14.60
N TYR A 269 -16.41 -17.31 -14.41
CA TYR A 269 -16.05 -16.58 -13.20
C TYR A 269 -16.18 -15.07 -13.39
N SER A 270 -16.71 -14.39 -12.39
CA SER A 270 -16.52 -12.95 -12.25
C SER A 270 -15.07 -12.65 -11.86
N LEU A 271 -14.54 -11.54 -12.32
CA LEU A 271 -13.16 -11.13 -12.04
C LEU A 271 -13.16 -9.86 -11.20
N SER A 272 -12.42 -9.89 -10.10
CA SER A 272 -12.13 -8.72 -9.29
C SER A 272 -10.65 -8.39 -9.44
N VAL A 273 -10.34 -7.16 -9.79
CA VAL A 273 -8.96 -6.70 -10.01
C VAL A 273 -8.61 -5.66 -8.97
N ILE A 274 -7.60 -5.97 -8.17
CA ILE A 274 -7.07 -5.04 -7.18
C ILE A 274 -6.01 -4.17 -7.85
N THR A 275 -6.25 -2.87 -7.88
CA THR A 275 -5.29 -1.89 -8.36
C THR A 275 -4.94 -0.90 -7.27
N SER A 276 -3.76 -0.29 -7.40
CA SER A 276 -3.43 0.83 -6.56
C SER A 276 -4.17 2.08 -7.05
N GLU A 277 -4.58 2.92 -6.12
CA GLU A 277 -5.28 4.17 -6.40
C GLU A 277 -4.55 5.10 -7.39
N ILE A 278 -3.22 5.01 -7.47
CA ILE A 278 -2.40 5.88 -8.35
C ILE A 278 -2.67 5.64 -9.82
N LYS A 279 -2.93 4.41 -10.24
CA LYS A 279 -3.34 4.17 -11.63
C LYS A 279 -4.62 4.91 -11.98
N TYR A 280 -5.54 5.05 -11.02
CA TYR A 280 -6.78 5.79 -11.20
C TYR A 280 -6.54 7.30 -11.38
N GLN A 281 -5.67 7.91 -10.57
CA GLN A 281 -5.33 9.33 -10.70
C GLN A 281 -4.63 9.62 -12.02
N THR A 282 -3.77 8.73 -12.50
CA THR A 282 -3.13 8.87 -13.80
C THR A 282 -4.16 8.79 -14.94
N HIS A 283 -5.12 7.89 -14.86
CA HIS A 283 -6.24 7.81 -15.83
C HIS A 283 -7.16 9.05 -15.77
N ALA A 284 -7.50 9.53 -14.58
CA ALA A 284 -8.32 10.73 -14.40
C ALA A 284 -7.58 12.00 -14.86
N LEU A 285 -6.27 12.12 -14.59
CA LEU A 285 -5.42 13.20 -15.08
C LEU A 285 -5.29 13.14 -16.61
N ILE A 286 -5.13 11.98 -17.20
CA ILE A 286 -5.12 11.80 -18.65
C ILE A 286 -6.47 12.26 -19.23
N GLN A 287 -7.60 11.87 -18.66
CA GLN A 287 -8.92 12.33 -19.10
C GLN A 287 -9.10 13.84 -18.94
N GLN A 288 -8.66 14.45 -17.86
CA GLN A 288 -8.70 15.90 -17.66
C GLN A 288 -7.76 16.66 -18.61
N THR A 289 -6.59 16.13 -18.91
CA THR A 289 -5.65 16.75 -19.86
C THR A 289 -6.19 16.70 -21.28
N TYR A 290 -6.87 15.64 -21.66
CA TYR A 290 -7.55 15.53 -22.97
C TYR A 290 -8.78 16.46 -23.08
N ALA A 291 -9.57 16.60 -22.02
CA ALA A 291 -10.67 17.57 -21.98
C ALA A 291 -10.20 19.02 -22.12
N SER A 292 -9.06 19.36 -21.52
CA SER A 292 -8.49 20.71 -21.61
C SER A 292 -7.75 21.00 -22.92
N SER A 293 -7.16 20.00 -23.57
CA SER A 293 -6.48 20.19 -24.86
C SER A 293 -7.45 20.31 -26.04
N ASN A 294 -8.65 19.76 -25.95
CA ASN A 294 -9.69 19.91 -26.95
C ASN A 294 -10.49 21.24 -26.82
N ALA A 295 -10.29 22.01 -25.74
CA ALA A 295 -10.97 23.28 -25.51
C ALA A 295 -10.30 24.51 -26.18
N GLN A 296 -9.19 24.33 -26.90
CA GLN A 296 -8.46 25.44 -27.58
C GLN A 296 -8.68 25.51 -29.09
N GLY A 297 -9.74 24.95 -29.63
CA GLY A 297 -10.04 25.00 -31.07
C GLY A 297 -11.50 25.21 -31.38
N SER A 298 -11.88 26.46 -31.65
CA SER A 298 -13.08 26.97 -32.37
C SER A 298 -14.42 26.98 -31.63
N ASP A 299 -14.98 28.18 -31.58
CA ASP A 299 -16.41 28.50 -31.45
C ASP A 299 -17.26 27.59 -32.33
N LEU A 300 -18.00 26.66 -31.73
CA LEU A 300 -19.22 26.11 -32.28
C LEU A 300 -19.94 25.25 -31.23
N ASP A 301 -21.15 25.69 -30.89
CA ASP A 301 -22.26 25.00 -30.25
C ASP A 301 -21.98 24.03 -29.08
N ASN A 302 -22.32 24.52 -27.88
CA ASN A 302 -22.50 23.79 -26.63
C ASN A 302 -23.57 22.69 -26.74
N THR A 303 -23.26 21.61 -27.44
CA THR A 303 -23.84 20.30 -27.19
C THR A 303 -22.73 19.40 -26.72
N PHE A 304 -22.43 19.45 -25.42
CA PHE A 304 -21.72 18.39 -24.75
C PHE A 304 -22.57 17.12 -24.88
N SER A 305 -22.36 16.37 -25.95
CA SER A 305 -22.61 14.96 -25.90
C SER A 305 -21.54 14.41 -24.95
N THR A 306 -21.88 14.31 -23.67
CA THR A 306 -21.25 13.38 -22.77
C THR A 306 -21.33 12.04 -23.49
N VAL A 307 -20.21 11.62 -24.09
CA VAL A 307 -20.04 10.22 -24.45
C VAL A 307 -20.05 9.53 -23.09
N GLU A 308 -21.24 9.11 -22.67
CA GLU A 308 -21.39 8.13 -21.60
C GLU A 308 -20.64 6.92 -22.13
N ILE A 309 -19.38 6.82 -21.76
CA ILE A 309 -18.66 5.56 -21.88
C ILE A 309 -19.45 4.62 -20.98
N PRO A 310 -20.11 3.57 -21.51
CA PRO A 310 -20.92 2.69 -20.70
C PRO A 310 -20.01 1.74 -19.93
N PHE A 311 -19.14 2.29 -19.10
CA PHE A 311 -18.34 1.54 -18.16
C PHE A 311 -19.12 1.40 -16.88
N ASN A 312 -19.93 0.34 -16.77
CA ASN A 312 -20.43 -0.17 -15.51
C ASN A 312 -19.26 -0.74 -14.68
N PHE A 313 -18.25 0.07 -14.43
CA PHE A 313 -17.21 -0.26 -13.49
C PHE A 313 -17.73 0.06 -12.09
N ASN A 314 -18.12 -0.95 -11.35
CA ASN A 314 -18.24 -0.85 -9.90
C ASN A 314 -16.83 -0.74 -9.33
N LYS A 315 -16.24 0.45 -9.40
CA LYS A 315 -14.97 0.79 -8.78
C LYS A 315 -15.26 1.13 -7.32
N LEU A 316 -14.72 0.32 -6.43
CA LEU A 316 -14.88 0.52 -5.00
C LEU A 316 -13.53 0.81 -4.38
N LEU A 317 -13.35 2.04 -3.88
CA LEU A 317 -12.21 2.39 -3.06
C LEU A 317 -12.44 1.85 -1.65
N GLN A 318 -11.58 0.92 -1.21
CA GLN A 318 -11.70 0.28 0.09
C GLN A 318 -10.48 0.59 0.96
N PRO A 319 -10.67 0.91 2.24
CA PRO A 319 -9.58 0.92 3.20
C PRO A 319 -9.11 -0.53 3.39
N MET A 320 -7.82 -0.79 3.17
CA MET A 320 -7.24 -2.12 3.32
C MET A 320 -6.48 -2.23 4.63
N GLY A 321 -5.63 -1.27 4.95
CA GLY A 321 -4.75 -1.34 6.10
C GLY A 321 -4.66 -0.04 6.88
N MET A 322 -4.14 -0.16 8.08
CA MET A 322 -3.97 0.94 9.04
C MET A 322 -2.52 1.04 9.45
N ALA A 323 -2.04 2.27 9.69
CA ALA A 323 -0.70 2.53 10.20
C ALA A 323 -0.72 3.43 11.43
N ARG A 324 0.31 3.27 12.27
CA ARG A 324 0.66 4.15 13.38
C ARG A 324 2.05 4.71 13.16
N ILE A 325 2.18 6.02 13.12
CA ILE A 325 3.47 6.70 12.96
C ILE A 325 4.26 6.57 14.27
N LEU A 326 5.51 6.15 14.16
CA LEU A 326 6.48 6.10 15.27
C LEU A 326 7.42 7.30 15.20
N ARG A 327 7.84 7.69 13.98
CA ARG A 327 8.80 8.77 13.73
C ARG A 327 8.22 9.81 12.79
N TYR A 328 7.53 10.79 13.35
CA TYR A 328 6.89 11.87 12.59
C TYR A 328 7.91 12.71 11.81
N ASP A 329 9.09 12.97 12.38
CA ASP A 329 10.19 13.67 11.74
C ASP A 329 10.60 13.01 10.42
N LYS A 330 10.73 11.69 10.42
CA LYS A 330 11.11 10.91 9.23
C LYS A 330 10.03 10.89 8.17
N ILE A 331 8.77 10.76 8.58
CA ILE A 331 7.64 10.83 7.65
C ILE A 331 7.58 12.21 6.99
N ILE A 332 7.70 13.28 7.75
CA ILE A 332 7.67 14.66 7.21
C ILE A 332 8.89 14.93 6.34
N GLU A 333 10.09 14.52 6.77
CA GLU A 333 11.32 14.62 5.97
C GLU A 333 11.18 13.90 4.62
N TYR A 334 10.60 12.72 4.64
CA TYR A 334 10.32 11.93 3.44
C TYR A 334 9.36 12.66 2.49
N LEU A 335 8.28 13.24 3.02
CA LEU A 335 7.30 14.00 2.26
C LEU A 335 7.84 15.32 1.73
N ALA A 336 8.76 15.95 2.43
CA ALA A 336 9.35 17.25 2.07
C ALA A 336 10.20 17.20 0.77
N VAL A 337 10.79 16.04 0.46
CA VAL A 337 11.68 15.88 -0.72
C VAL A 337 10.99 16.07 -2.05
N THR A 338 9.67 15.89 -2.07
CA THR A 338 8.91 15.94 -3.32
C THR A 338 8.52 17.36 -3.74
N ARG A 339 9.00 18.42 -3.04
CA ARG A 339 8.45 19.77 -3.21
C ARG A 339 9.45 20.89 -3.36
N SER A 340 8.94 21.96 -4.00
CA SER A 340 9.49 23.31 -3.97
C SER A 340 9.52 23.89 -2.55
N ASP A 341 10.39 24.86 -2.33
CA ASP A 341 10.55 25.56 -1.06
C ASP A 341 9.21 25.97 -0.43
N VAL A 342 8.94 25.50 0.76
CA VAL A 342 7.69 25.73 1.51
C VAL A 342 8.02 26.07 2.96
N ASN A 343 7.26 26.99 3.53
CA ASN A 343 7.32 27.34 4.95
C ASN A 343 5.90 27.37 5.52
N PHE A 344 5.64 26.56 6.54
CA PHE A 344 4.34 26.52 7.20
C PHE A 344 4.46 26.34 8.71
N LYS A 345 3.44 26.78 9.45
CA LYS A 345 3.41 26.73 10.91
C LYS A 345 2.28 25.83 11.38
N LEU A 346 2.61 24.90 12.24
CA LEU A 346 1.65 24.00 12.89
C LEU A 346 1.77 24.06 14.41
N HIS A 347 0.64 24.06 15.09
CA HIS A 347 0.54 23.75 16.49
C HIS A 347 -0.11 22.38 16.63
N ILE A 348 0.63 21.41 17.13
CA ILE A 348 0.14 20.03 17.31
C ILE A 348 -0.09 19.82 18.79
N ARG A 349 -1.35 19.81 19.20
CA ARG A 349 -1.74 19.68 20.61
C ARG A 349 -1.31 18.33 21.17
N ASP A 350 -0.76 18.36 22.37
CA ASP A 350 -0.32 17.16 23.12
C ASP A 350 0.75 16.34 22.41
N PHE A 351 1.56 16.97 21.56
CA PHE A 351 2.61 16.31 20.83
C PHE A 351 3.88 17.18 20.79
N TYR A 352 5.03 16.58 21.04
CA TYR A 352 6.34 17.23 20.99
C TYR A 352 7.27 16.41 20.11
N PHE A 353 7.92 17.08 19.16
CA PHE A 353 9.04 16.46 18.47
C PHE A 353 10.20 16.33 19.46
N LEU A 354 10.64 15.09 19.68
CA LEU A 354 11.84 14.85 20.46
C LEU A 354 13.04 15.41 19.69
N PRO A 355 13.94 16.16 20.35
CA PRO A 355 15.17 16.60 19.71
C PRO A 355 15.94 15.38 19.23
N GLN A 356 16.32 15.36 17.95
CA GLN A 356 17.27 14.38 17.46
C GLN A 356 18.65 14.72 18.01
N GLU A 357 19.53 13.72 18.18
CA GLU A 357 20.88 13.87 18.74
C GLU A 357 21.73 14.99 18.08
N ASN A 358 21.33 15.47 16.91
CA ASN A 358 22.00 16.54 16.17
C ASN A 358 21.18 17.85 16.04
N GLN A 359 20.02 17.98 16.74
CA GLN A 359 19.24 19.22 16.73
C GLN A 359 19.56 20.06 17.96
N LEU A 360 19.91 21.34 17.71
CA LEU A 360 20.37 22.35 18.67
C LEU A 360 19.25 22.93 19.57
N PHE A 361 18.14 22.19 19.81
CA PHE A 361 17.08 22.70 20.66
C PHE A 361 17.22 22.20 22.09
N SER A 362 17.11 23.13 23.02
CA SER A 362 17.04 22.77 24.44
C SER A 362 15.64 22.22 24.77
N ASP A 363 15.56 21.37 25.78
CA ASP A 363 14.29 20.90 26.35
C ASP A 363 13.37 22.06 26.75
N THR A 364 13.94 23.20 27.10
CA THR A 364 13.21 24.42 27.45
C THR A 364 12.51 25.03 26.26
N GLU A 365 13.18 25.16 25.09
CA GLU A 365 12.59 25.73 23.87
C GLU A 365 11.46 24.84 23.35
N VAL A 366 11.60 23.52 23.44
CA VAL A 366 10.54 22.57 23.05
C VAL A 366 9.32 22.71 23.98
N LYS A 367 9.52 22.85 25.28
CA LYS A 367 8.43 23.07 26.25
C LYS A 367 7.76 24.42 26.07
N GLU A 368 8.53 25.48 25.78
CA GLU A 368 8.00 26.85 25.54
C GLU A 368 7.19 26.95 24.24
N SER A 369 7.49 26.12 23.23
CA SER A 369 6.71 26.06 22.00
C SER A 369 5.32 25.45 22.20
N ALA A 370 5.09 24.76 23.31
CA ALA A 370 3.83 24.06 23.63
C ALA A 370 3.27 23.23 22.46
N GLY A 371 4.16 22.63 21.64
CA GLY A 371 3.78 21.85 20.46
C GLY A 371 3.59 22.66 19.17
N ALA A 372 3.97 23.93 19.14
CA ALA A 372 3.97 24.73 17.93
C ALA A 372 5.35 24.70 17.23
N TYR A 373 5.32 24.50 15.92
CA TYR A 373 6.52 24.37 15.09
C TYR A 373 6.42 25.10 13.78
N ILE A 374 7.55 25.58 13.28
CA ILE A 374 7.73 26.06 11.90
C ILE A 374 8.42 24.94 11.12
N PHE A 375 7.81 24.52 10.04
CA PHE A 375 8.34 23.56 9.10
C PHE A 375 8.87 24.30 7.88
N ILE A 376 10.15 24.20 7.62
CA ILE A 376 10.82 24.86 6.50
C ILE A 376 11.36 23.78 5.58
N VAL A 377 10.83 23.71 4.36
CA VAL A 377 11.37 22.87 3.29
C VAL A 377 12.16 23.78 2.36
N LYS A 378 13.44 23.50 2.16
CA LYS A 378 14.30 24.23 1.26
C LYS A 378 15.24 23.26 0.52
N ASN A 379 15.20 23.30 -0.82
CA ASN A 379 15.97 22.38 -1.66
C ASN A 379 15.79 20.89 -1.28
N GLY A 380 14.55 20.48 -0.94
CA GLY A 380 14.24 19.12 -0.52
C GLY A 380 14.71 18.75 0.91
N ASN A 381 15.26 19.69 1.66
CA ASN A 381 15.65 19.47 3.06
C ASN A 381 14.60 20.07 3.99
N LEU A 382 14.22 19.31 5.02
CA LEU A 382 13.30 19.75 6.06
C LEU A 382 14.07 20.27 7.26
N THR A 383 13.67 21.45 7.77
CA THR A 383 14.06 21.95 9.07
C THR A 383 12.80 22.17 9.91
N ILE A 384 12.78 21.66 11.12
CA ILE A 384 11.69 21.85 12.09
C ILE A 384 12.22 22.74 13.20
N GLN A 385 11.55 23.85 13.51
CA GLN A 385 11.95 24.81 14.55
C GLN A 385 10.80 25.02 15.53
N PRO A 386 11.04 24.95 16.85
CA PRO A 386 10.05 25.34 17.84
C PRO A 386 9.58 26.78 17.64
N TYR A 387 8.30 27.05 17.87
CA TYR A 387 7.70 28.36 17.68
C TYR A 387 6.95 28.85 18.92
N SER A 388 7.54 29.74 19.68
CA SER A 388 7.01 30.24 20.97
C SER A 388 5.90 31.29 20.84
N ASN A 389 5.83 32.06 19.73
CA ASN A 389 4.84 33.12 19.55
C ASN A 389 3.50 32.65 18.96
N PHE A 390 3.16 31.37 19.05
CA PHE A 390 2.02 30.76 18.37
C PHE A 390 0.66 31.28 18.85
N LEU A 391 0.52 31.69 20.11
CA LEU A 391 -0.76 32.18 20.68
C LEU A 391 -1.27 33.47 19.98
N ASN A 392 -0.36 34.27 19.45
CA ASN A 392 -0.70 35.52 18.77
C ASN A 392 -0.68 35.41 17.24
N ASP A 393 -0.31 34.28 16.69
CA ASP A 393 -0.19 34.09 15.25
C ASP A 393 -1.44 33.43 14.67
N ARG A 394 -2.25 34.25 13.97
CA ARG A 394 -3.48 33.79 13.31
C ARG A 394 -3.23 32.91 12.08
N SER A 395 -1.99 32.83 11.60
CA SER A 395 -1.62 31.98 10.46
C SER A 395 -1.27 30.56 10.86
N ILE A 396 -1.19 30.27 12.17
CA ILE A 396 -0.88 28.92 12.64
C ILE A 396 -2.10 28.02 12.58
N ILE A 397 -1.91 26.82 12.06
CA ILE A 397 -2.95 25.80 12.03
C ILE A 397 -2.78 24.91 13.27
N SER A 398 -3.85 24.77 14.06
CA SER A 398 -3.83 23.92 15.26
C SER A 398 -4.51 22.58 14.98
N LEU A 399 -3.78 21.51 15.20
CA LEU A 399 -4.21 20.12 15.01
C LEU A 399 -4.03 19.34 16.30
N SER A 400 -4.88 18.37 16.58
CA SER A 400 -4.57 17.30 17.52
C SER A 400 -3.53 16.35 16.92
N LYS A 401 -2.86 15.56 17.76
CA LYS A 401 -1.97 14.48 17.30
C LYS A 401 -2.68 13.53 16.31
N LYS A 402 -3.98 13.23 16.58
CA LYS A 402 -4.81 12.40 15.71
C LYS A 402 -4.99 13.04 14.35
N GLU A 403 -5.45 14.29 14.29
CA GLU A 403 -5.66 15.02 13.02
C GLU A 403 -4.35 15.15 12.23
N PHE A 404 -3.24 15.37 12.92
CA PHE A 404 -1.93 15.42 12.27
C PHE A 404 -1.50 14.06 11.70
N SER A 405 -1.71 12.96 12.44
CA SER A 405 -1.45 11.61 11.94
C SER A 405 -2.34 11.25 10.75
N GLU A 406 -3.63 11.56 10.84
CA GLU A 406 -4.57 11.37 9.73
C GLU A 406 -4.21 12.22 8.52
N LEU A 407 -3.74 13.46 8.72
CA LEU A 407 -3.26 14.34 7.65
C LEU A 407 -2.08 13.71 6.89
N LEU A 408 -1.12 13.13 7.62
CA LEU A 408 0.07 12.51 7.03
C LEU A 408 -0.23 11.16 6.36
N LEU A 409 -1.17 10.38 6.91
CA LEU A 409 -1.44 9.01 6.49
C LEU A 409 -2.72 8.85 5.66
N ARG A 410 -3.70 9.74 5.83
CA ARG A 410 -5.05 9.55 5.29
C ARG A 410 -5.27 10.35 4.01
N LYS A 411 -5.94 9.70 3.06
CA LYS A 411 -6.64 10.39 1.98
C LYS A 411 -7.97 10.91 2.48
N ASN A 412 -8.10 12.21 2.68
CA ASN A 412 -9.38 12.81 3.02
C ASN A 412 -9.71 13.95 2.04
N ASP A 413 -10.87 13.90 1.41
CA ASP A 413 -11.30 14.91 0.44
C ASP A 413 -11.51 16.29 1.07
N SER A 414 -11.82 16.35 2.38
CA SER A 414 -11.99 17.60 3.13
C SER A 414 -10.67 18.24 3.58
N SER A 415 -9.56 17.51 3.63
CA SER A 415 -8.23 18.02 3.98
C SER A 415 -7.46 18.58 2.78
N ASN A 416 -8.05 18.58 1.58
CA ASN A 416 -7.41 19.06 0.36
C ASN A 416 -6.90 20.50 0.49
N LEU A 417 -7.66 21.39 1.14
CA LEU A 417 -7.24 22.78 1.32
C LEU A 417 -5.97 22.92 2.18
N ILE A 418 -5.83 22.10 3.21
CA ILE A 418 -4.64 22.10 4.07
C ILE A 418 -3.47 21.45 3.33
N MET A 419 -3.71 20.32 2.65
CA MET A 419 -2.68 19.63 1.88
C MET A 419 -2.24 20.41 0.66
N GLU A 420 -3.15 21.11 -0.03
CA GLU A 420 -2.83 22.03 -1.12
C GLU A 420 -2.08 23.25 -0.62
N ALA A 421 -2.49 23.84 0.51
CA ALA A 421 -1.80 24.98 1.12
C ALA A 421 -0.39 24.62 1.58
N PHE A 422 -0.20 23.42 2.13
CA PHE A 422 1.12 22.96 2.57
C PHE A 422 1.88 22.21 1.50
N GLY A 423 1.18 21.85 0.43
CA GLY A 423 1.78 21.13 -0.64
C GLY A 423 2.45 19.81 -0.24
N ILE A 424 2.04 19.16 0.82
CA ILE A 424 2.57 17.87 1.26
C ILE A 424 2.02 16.79 0.34
N PRO A 425 2.85 16.03 -0.39
CA PRO A 425 2.36 14.88 -1.14
C PRO A 425 1.79 13.87 -0.15
N ARG A 426 0.66 13.29 -0.49
CA ARG A 426 0.05 12.25 0.33
C ARG A 426 0.97 11.06 0.41
N LEU A 427 1.12 10.49 1.60
CA LEU A 427 1.75 9.20 1.79
C LEU A 427 0.80 8.14 1.22
N ASN A 428 0.90 7.92 -0.07
CA ASN A 428 0.09 6.93 -0.75
C ASN A 428 0.82 5.60 -0.63
N LEU A 429 0.65 4.96 0.51
CA LEU A 429 1.28 3.68 0.80
C LEU A 429 0.61 2.61 -0.05
N GLN A 430 1.33 2.08 -1.02
CA GLN A 430 0.88 0.96 -1.83
C GLN A 430 1.38 -0.33 -1.21
N MET A 431 0.43 -1.17 -0.81
CA MET A 431 0.71 -2.54 -0.41
C MET A 431 0.33 -3.49 -1.55
N ARG A 432 1.31 -4.21 -2.05
CA ARG A 432 1.11 -5.29 -3.00
C ARG A 432 1.54 -6.57 -2.32
N LEU A 433 0.71 -7.62 -2.41
CA LEU A 433 1.08 -8.98 -2.01
C LEU A 433 1.63 -9.09 -0.58
N LEU A 434 0.86 -8.69 0.42
CA LEU A 434 1.14 -9.08 1.80
C LEU A 434 0.46 -10.41 2.09
N PRO A 435 1.12 -11.31 2.83
CA PRO A 435 0.47 -12.51 3.33
C PRO A 435 -0.64 -12.09 4.31
N ASN A 436 -1.88 -12.41 3.96
CA ASN A 436 -3.05 -12.16 4.80
C ASN A 436 -3.51 -13.44 5.48
#